data_371c77b5873fd59aae3163bf5e7f8f37
#
_entry.id   371c77b5873fd59aae3163bf5e7f8f37
#
_cell.length_a   1.000
_cell.length_b   1.000
_cell.length_c   1.000
_cell.angle_alpha   90.00
_cell.angle_beta   90.00
_cell.angle_gamma   90.00
#
_symmetry.space_group_name_H-M   'P 1'
#
loop_
_entity.id
_entity.type
_entity.pdbx_description
1 polymer ?
#
loop_
_entity_poly.entity_id
_entity_poly.type
_entity_poly.pdbx_seq_one_letter_code
_entity_poly.pdbx_strand_id
1 'polypeptide(L)'
;APWYGFGRSERVVGDQLRNKDIIISSKVGRILKPGAVAAPMDYGMIDPMPFHPVYDYTYDGIMRAYEDSLQRLGLEKIDILLVHDIGTFQHGQENAQHFRNLADTGYRALAELRDNKIVKAIGLGVNENQVCLDALEIGSWDVFLLAGRYTLLEQTALDELFPTCSKSGTSIICGGPFNSGILVGREMWNYAKAPQTVIEKANSLRIVADEFNIPLAAAALQFPQANELVSSVIPGPRSKD
;
A
#
# COMPACT_ATOMS: atom_id res chain seq x y z
N ALA A 1 -4.00 1.57 8.67
CA ALA A 1 -4.61 2.56 7.76
C ALA A 1 -6.12 2.67 7.98
N PRO A 2 -6.71 3.85 7.79
CA PRO A 2 -8.16 4.10 8.02
C PRO A 2 -9.08 3.17 7.23
N TRP A 3 -8.67 2.79 6.03
CA TRP A 3 -9.45 1.92 5.14
C TRP A 3 -9.80 0.57 5.75
N TYR A 4 -8.83 -0.10 6.38
CA TYR A 4 -9.00 -1.49 6.80
C TYR A 4 -9.93 -1.62 8.01
N GLY A 5 -11.11 -2.20 7.76
CA GLY A 5 -12.19 -2.30 8.73
C GLY A 5 -12.72 -0.94 9.20
N PHE A 6 -12.58 0.09 8.36
CA PHE A 6 -12.97 1.47 8.60
C PHE A 6 -12.49 1.99 9.97
N GLY A 7 -11.16 1.84 10.20
CA GLY A 7 -10.48 2.24 11.42
C GLY A 7 -10.28 1.13 12.47
N ARG A 8 -10.93 -0.03 12.30
CA ARG A 8 -10.78 -1.16 13.25
C ARG A 8 -9.35 -1.67 13.30
N SER A 9 -8.70 -1.83 12.13
CA SER A 9 -7.32 -2.30 12.05
C SER A 9 -6.35 -1.41 12.84
N GLU A 10 -6.49 -0.09 12.77
CA GLU A 10 -5.64 0.82 13.53
C GLU A 10 -5.83 0.66 15.04
N ARG A 11 -7.06 0.51 15.52
CA ARG A 11 -7.34 0.26 16.94
C ARG A 11 -6.69 -1.03 17.43
N VAL A 12 -6.90 -2.13 16.70
CA VAL A 12 -6.33 -3.45 17.06
C VAL A 12 -4.79 -3.39 17.06
N VAL A 13 -4.19 -2.78 16.04
CA VAL A 13 -2.74 -2.62 15.94
C VAL A 13 -2.21 -1.76 17.09
N GLY A 14 -2.83 -0.62 17.37
CA GLY A 14 -2.41 0.28 18.43
C GLY A 14 -2.44 -0.37 19.82
N ASP A 15 -3.49 -1.11 20.13
CA ASP A 15 -3.61 -1.83 21.41
C ASP A 15 -2.53 -2.91 21.57
N GLN A 16 -2.15 -3.60 20.48
CA GLN A 16 -1.13 -4.65 20.52
C GLN A 16 0.30 -4.10 20.56
N LEU A 17 0.52 -2.90 20.05
CA LEU A 17 1.84 -2.33 19.85
C LEU A 17 2.22 -1.25 20.87
N ARG A 18 1.31 -0.89 21.74
CA ARG A 18 1.57 0.06 22.83
C ARG A 18 2.81 -0.37 23.63
N ASN A 19 3.71 0.55 23.83
CA ASN A 19 5.00 0.33 24.52
C ASN A 19 5.98 -0.63 23.82
N LYS A 20 5.82 -0.86 22.51
CA LYS A 20 6.80 -1.60 21.72
C LYS A 20 7.63 -0.64 20.87
N ASP A 21 8.93 -0.86 20.84
CA ASP A 21 9.83 -0.11 19.95
C ASP A 21 9.84 -0.74 18.56
N ILE A 22 8.89 -0.28 17.73
CA ILE A 22 8.72 -0.74 16.35
C ILE A 22 8.40 0.45 15.44
N ILE A 23 8.67 0.28 14.15
CA ILE A 23 8.33 1.26 13.12
C ILE A 23 6.85 1.07 12.73
N ILE A 24 6.07 2.12 12.87
CA ILE A 24 4.65 2.16 12.51
C ILE A 24 4.46 2.92 11.21
N SER A 25 3.79 2.28 10.24
CA SER A 25 3.29 2.95 9.05
C SER A 25 1.77 3.02 9.04
N SER A 26 1.22 4.16 8.63
CA SER A 26 -0.20 4.29 8.31
C SER A 26 -0.38 5.03 6.99
N LYS A 27 -1.63 5.28 6.60
CA LYS A 27 -1.94 5.89 5.32
C LYS A 27 -2.92 7.04 5.49
N VAL A 28 -2.81 8.04 4.62
CA VAL A 28 -3.65 9.26 4.56
C VAL A 28 -4.35 9.40 3.21
N GLY A 29 -5.17 10.42 3.03
CA GLY A 29 -5.97 10.64 1.81
C GLY A 29 -7.37 10.04 1.91
N ARG A 30 -7.69 9.35 3.00
CA ARG A 30 -9.03 8.86 3.32
C ARG A 30 -9.39 9.27 4.74
N ILE A 31 -10.47 10.04 4.87
CA ILE A 31 -11.06 10.46 6.15
C ILE A 31 -12.26 9.56 6.42
N LEU A 32 -12.43 9.13 7.66
CA LEU A 32 -13.59 8.35 8.08
C LEU A 32 -14.67 9.28 8.65
N LYS A 33 -15.87 9.24 8.07
CA LYS A 33 -17.05 9.96 8.57
C LYS A 33 -18.05 8.99 9.21
N PRO A 34 -18.80 9.43 10.25
CA PRO A 34 -19.84 8.61 10.85
C PRO A 34 -20.89 8.16 9.83
N GLY A 35 -21.38 6.95 9.98
CA GLY A 35 -22.36 6.31 9.12
C GLY A 35 -21.83 5.01 8.55
N ALA A 36 -22.54 3.91 8.76
CA ALA A 36 -22.17 2.61 8.25
C ALA A 36 -22.41 2.53 6.72
N VAL A 37 -21.54 1.82 6.03
CA VAL A 37 -21.79 1.43 4.62
C VAL A 37 -22.85 0.31 4.58
N ALA A 38 -23.76 0.34 3.61
CA ALA A 38 -24.86 -0.61 3.51
C ALA A 38 -24.38 -2.05 3.23
N ALA A 39 -23.30 -2.20 2.46
CA ALA A 39 -22.76 -3.51 2.07
C ALA A 39 -21.24 -3.56 2.28
N PRO A 40 -20.77 -3.72 3.52
CA PRO A 40 -19.34 -3.72 3.83
C PRO A 40 -18.56 -4.86 3.16
N MET A 41 -19.22 -5.98 2.84
CA MET A 41 -18.62 -7.10 2.11
C MET A 41 -18.19 -6.74 0.69
N ASP A 42 -18.83 -5.77 0.04
CA ASP A 42 -18.44 -5.27 -1.28
C ASP A 42 -17.04 -4.62 -1.24
N TYR A 43 -16.61 -4.20 -0.06
CA TYR A 43 -15.26 -3.70 0.22
C TYR A 43 -14.33 -4.76 0.81
N GLY A 44 -14.75 -6.03 0.88
CA GLY A 44 -14.01 -7.11 1.53
C GLY A 44 -13.86 -6.94 3.05
N MET A 45 -14.76 -6.17 3.69
CA MET A 45 -14.71 -5.87 5.11
C MET A 45 -15.66 -6.76 5.91
N ILE A 46 -15.11 -7.45 6.91
CA ILE A 46 -15.88 -8.24 7.88
C ILE A 46 -15.99 -7.43 9.18
N ASP A 47 -17.21 -7.16 9.62
CA ASP A 47 -17.50 -6.44 10.87
C ASP A 47 -16.67 -5.13 11.00
N PRO A 48 -16.78 -4.19 10.04
CA PRO A 48 -16.08 -2.92 10.11
C PRO A 48 -16.70 -1.99 11.15
N MET A 49 -15.96 -0.93 11.52
CA MET A 49 -16.53 0.14 12.34
C MET A 49 -17.62 0.89 11.56
N PRO A 50 -18.59 1.54 12.26
CA PRO A 50 -19.74 2.23 11.64
C PRO A 50 -19.34 3.58 11.03
N PHE A 51 -18.39 3.53 10.10
CA PHE A 51 -17.89 4.68 9.36
C PHE A 51 -17.89 4.39 7.86
N HIS A 52 -17.77 5.44 7.06
CA HIS A 52 -17.52 5.35 5.63
C HIS A 52 -16.34 6.25 5.24
N PRO A 53 -15.50 5.83 4.27
CA PRO A 53 -14.37 6.63 3.82
C PRO A 53 -14.80 7.74 2.87
N VAL A 54 -14.15 8.89 3.01
CA VAL A 54 -14.23 10.03 2.06
C VAL A 54 -12.80 10.35 1.62
N TYR A 55 -12.59 10.52 0.33
CA TYR A 55 -11.28 10.86 -0.21
C TYR A 55 -11.00 12.36 -0.05
N ASP A 56 -9.85 12.68 0.50
CA ASP A 56 -9.37 14.05 0.62
C ASP A 56 -7.85 14.05 0.63
N TYR A 57 -7.26 14.47 -0.49
CA TYR A 57 -5.81 14.56 -0.70
C TYR A 57 -5.29 15.99 -0.59
N THR A 58 -6.10 16.91 -0.08
CA THR A 58 -5.67 18.30 0.22
C THR A 58 -4.79 18.34 1.47
N TYR A 59 -4.17 19.49 1.72
CA TYR A 59 -3.40 19.74 2.95
C TYR A 59 -4.21 19.41 4.21
N ASP A 60 -5.41 19.96 4.33
CA ASP A 60 -6.27 19.75 5.49
C ASP A 60 -6.73 18.29 5.61
N GLY A 61 -7.02 17.65 4.47
CA GLY A 61 -7.38 16.23 4.41
C GLY A 61 -6.25 15.32 4.89
N ILE A 62 -5.01 15.59 4.48
CA ILE A 62 -3.81 14.84 4.90
C ILE A 62 -3.57 15.01 6.41
N MET A 63 -3.57 16.26 6.90
CA MET A 63 -3.36 16.56 8.32
C MET A 63 -4.44 15.90 9.19
N ARG A 64 -5.70 16.05 8.80
CA ARG A 64 -6.84 15.44 9.50
C ARG A 64 -6.72 13.91 9.53
N ALA A 65 -6.40 13.27 8.40
CA ALA A 65 -6.24 11.82 8.34
C ALA A 65 -5.09 11.33 9.25
N TYR A 66 -3.98 12.08 9.33
CA TYR A 66 -2.86 11.81 10.23
C TYR A 66 -3.29 11.87 11.70
N GLU A 67 -3.92 12.97 12.13
CA GLU A 67 -4.38 13.16 13.51
C GLU A 67 -5.42 12.10 13.93
N ASP A 68 -6.41 11.85 13.06
CA ASP A 68 -7.42 10.83 13.29
C ASP A 68 -6.81 9.42 13.40
N SER A 69 -5.72 9.13 12.66
CA SER A 69 -4.99 7.85 12.74
C SER A 69 -4.24 7.72 14.06
N LEU A 70 -3.61 8.78 14.57
CA LEU A 70 -2.99 8.79 15.90
C LEU A 70 -4.01 8.47 17.00
N GLN A 71 -5.21 9.09 16.93
CA GLN A 71 -6.30 8.84 17.89
C GLN A 71 -6.77 7.38 17.83
N ARG A 72 -6.94 6.81 16.64
CA ARG A 72 -7.37 5.41 16.48
C ARG A 72 -6.31 4.40 16.92
N LEU A 73 -5.04 4.67 16.63
CA LEU A 73 -3.90 3.87 17.08
C LEU A 73 -3.68 4.01 18.60
N GLY A 74 -4.00 5.17 19.19
CA GLY A 74 -3.65 5.46 20.58
C GLY A 74 -2.14 5.45 20.80
N LEU A 75 -1.37 5.91 19.82
CA LEU A 75 0.09 6.04 19.84
C LEU A 75 0.47 7.51 19.70
N GLU A 76 1.65 7.85 20.21
CA GLU A 76 2.15 9.24 20.15
C GLU A 76 2.74 9.61 18.77
N LYS A 77 3.07 8.62 17.93
CA LYS A 77 3.70 8.84 16.62
C LYS A 77 3.32 7.78 15.59
N ILE A 78 3.44 8.18 14.33
CA ILE A 78 3.49 7.30 13.15
C ILE A 78 4.83 7.59 12.48
N ASP A 79 5.62 6.56 12.18
CA ASP A 79 6.96 6.74 11.62
C ASP A 79 6.94 6.95 10.10
N ILE A 80 6.06 6.24 9.38
CA ILE A 80 5.95 6.31 7.93
C ILE A 80 4.51 6.64 7.54
N LEU A 81 4.33 7.67 6.71
CA LEU A 81 3.01 8.12 6.27
C LEU A 81 2.88 8.00 4.76
N LEU A 82 1.91 7.21 4.30
CA LEU A 82 1.73 6.90 2.89
C LEU A 82 0.40 7.47 2.37
N VAL A 83 0.42 8.10 1.20
CA VAL A 83 -0.81 8.48 0.48
C VAL A 83 -1.47 7.21 -0.06
N HIS A 84 -2.74 6.98 0.30
CA HIS A 84 -3.42 5.71 0.03
C HIS A 84 -4.15 5.74 -1.29
N ASP A 85 -3.80 4.80 -2.17
CA ASP A 85 -4.48 4.49 -3.42
C ASP A 85 -4.83 5.73 -4.27
N ILE A 86 -3.96 6.75 -4.26
CA ILE A 86 -3.99 7.78 -5.30
C ILE A 86 -3.61 7.13 -6.62
N GLY A 87 -4.35 7.40 -7.71
CA GLY A 87 -4.08 6.81 -9.01
C GLY A 87 -5.36 6.39 -9.76
N THR A 88 -5.21 6.10 -11.04
CA THR A 88 -6.32 5.76 -11.93
C THR A 88 -6.93 4.40 -11.62
N PHE A 89 -6.16 3.49 -11.06
CA PHE A 89 -6.65 2.18 -10.62
C PHE A 89 -7.79 2.30 -9.60
N GLN A 90 -7.70 3.26 -8.68
CA GLN A 90 -8.73 3.49 -7.66
C GLN A 90 -9.80 4.48 -8.12
N HIS A 91 -9.40 5.57 -8.78
CA HIS A 91 -10.26 6.73 -9.01
C HIS A 91 -10.71 6.92 -10.47
N GLY A 92 -10.19 6.11 -11.40
CA GLY A 92 -10.51 6.27 -12.82
C GLY A 92 -10.26 7.71 -13.29
N GLN A 93 -11.26 8.31 -13.93
CA GLN A 93 -11.16 9.68 -14.45
C GLN A 93 -11.08 10.76 -13.36
N GLU A 94 -11.61 10.49 -12.17
CA GLU A 94 -11.56 11.44 -11.04
C GLU A 94 -10.13 11.60 -10.48
N ASN A 95 -9.22 10.68 -10.81
CA ASN A 95 -7.83 10.76 -10.37
C ASN A 95 -7.16 12.08 -10.71
N ALA A 96 -7.47 12.67 -11.86
CA ALA A 96 -6.88 13.95 -12.28
C ALA A 96 -7.13 15.09 -11.26
N GLN A 97 -8.31 15.11 -10.63
CA GLN A 97 -8.60 16.10 -9.58
C GLN A 97 -7.95 15.71 -8.25
N HIS A 98 -7.98 14.44 -7.88
CA HIS A 98 -7.35 13.96 -6.65
C HIS A 98 -5.83 14.18 -6.68
N PHE A 99 -5.18 13.88 -7.80
CA PHE A 99 -3.76 14.10 -7.95
C PHE A 99 -3.39 15.59 -7.95
N ARG A 100 -4.21 16.49 -8.56
CA ARG A 100 -4.02 17.93 -8.42
C ARG A 100 -4.10 18.39 -6.97
N ASN A 101 -5.09 17.93 -6.21
CA ASN A 101 -5.21 18.26 -4.78
C ASN A 101 -3.96 17.85 -3.99
N LEU A 102 -3.42 16.66 -4.30
CA LEU A 102 -2.16 16.20 -3.71
C LEU A 102 -0.98 17.10 -4.13
N ALA A 103 -0.84 17.38 -5.42
CA ALA A 103 0.28 18.19 -5.95
C ALA A 103 0.25 19.62 -5.43
N ASP A 104 -0.92 20.28 -5.47
CA ASP A 104 -1.06 21.69 -5.13
C ASP A 104 -0.91 21.95 -3.63
N THR A 105 -1.42 21.07 -2.79
CA THR A 105 -1.48 21.32 -1.33
C THR A 105 -1.11 20.12 -0.46
N GLY A 106 -1.53 18.91 -0.81
CA GLY A 106 -1.37 17.73 0.06
C GLY A 106 0.07 17.32 0.26
N TYR A 107 0.91 17.37 -0.79
CA TYR A 107 2.34 17.09 -0.67
C TYR A 107 3.03 18.00 0.35
N ARG A 108 2.64 19.29 0.40
CA ARG A 108 3.17 20.23 1.40
C ARG A 108 2.91 19.77 2.83
N ALA A 109 1.72 19.25 3.14
CA ALA A 109 1.42 18.72 4.47
C ALA A 109 2.35 17.55 4.84
N LEU A 110 2.58 16.63 3.90
CA LEU A 110 3.48 15.50 4.09
C LEU A 110 4.93 15.95 4.28
N ALA A 111 5.41 16.87 3.44
CA ALA A 111 6.75 17.41 3.54
C ALA A 111 6.96 18.15 4.88
N GLU A 112 6.01 18.97 5.32
CA GLU A 112 6.07 19.64 6.63
C GLU A 112 6.12 18.64 7.80
N LEU A 113 5.35 17.56 7.75
CA LEU A 113 5.40 16.50 8.79
C LEU A 113 6.79 15.83 8.83
N ARG A 114 7.40 15.55 7.68
CA ARG A 114 8.73 14.95 7.60
C ARG A 114 9.82 15.95 8.02
N ASP A 115 9.83 17.16 7.47
CA ASP A 115 10.87 18.14 7.68
C ASP A 115 10.92 18.62 9.15
N ASN A 116 9.76 18.66 9.81
CA ASN A 116 9.64 18.89 11.26
C ASN A 116 9.92 17.63 12.10
N LYS A 117 10.29 16.49 11.46
CA LYS A 117 10.60 15.21 12.14
C LYS A 117 9.42 14.62 12.93
N ILE A 118 8.20 14.98 12.59
CA ILE A 118 6.97 14.42 13.17
C ILE A 118 6.77 12.99 12.63
N VAL A 119 7.07 12.77 11.33
CA VAL A 119 7.22 11.45 10.72
C VAL A 119 8.65 11.29 10.20
N LYS A 120 9.12 10.06 10.05
CA LYS A 120 10.47 9.75 9.54
C LYS A 120 10.51 9.67 8.02
N ALA A 121 9.41 9.21 7.41
CA ALA A 121 9.34 8.99 5.97
C ALA A 121 7.92 9.23 5.44
N ILE A 122 7.87 9.71 4.19
CA ILE A 122 6.62 9.91 3.46
C ILE A 122 6.66 9.16 2.12
N GLY A 123 5.50 8.77 1.62
CA GLY A 123 5.41 8.04 0.37
C GLY A 123 3.99 7.78 -0.12
N LEU A 124 3.87 6.85 -1.06
CA LEU A 124 2.58 6.37 -1.57
C LEU A 124 2.38 4.90 -1.21
N GLY A 125 1.13 4.49 -1.03
CA GLY A 125 0.73 3.08 -0.93
C GLY A 125 -0.28 2.77 -2.03
N VAL A 126 0.17 2.20 -3.16
CA VAL A 126 -0.57 2.14 -4.42
C VAL A 126 -0.41 0.80 -5.16
N ASN A 127 -1.22 0.58 -6.19
CA ASN A 127 -1.25 -0.63 -7.01
C ASN A 127 -0.83 -0.37 -8.48
N GLU A 128 -0.17 0.75 -8.78
CA GLU A 128 0.21 1.13 -10.15
C GLU A 128 1.54 1.89 -10.18
N ASN A 129 2.31 1.71 -11.27
CA ASN A 129 3.63 2.32 -11.40
C ASN A 129 3.55 3.80 -11.78
N GLN A 130 2.61 4.16 -12.68
CA GLN A 130 2.56 5.49 -13.27
C GLN A 130 2.37 6.59 -12.23
N VAL A 131 1.48 6.41 -11.28
CA VAL A 131 1.25 7.42 -10.23
C VAL A 131 2.47 7.62 -9.32
N CYS A 132 3.33 6.62 -9.18
CA CYS A 132 4.60 6.79 -8.48
C CYS A 132 5.59 7.65 -9.29
N LEU A 133 5.64 7.45 -10.63
CA LEU A 133 6.42 8.31 -11.52
C LEU A 133 5.92 9.75 -11.50
N ASP A 134 4.60 9.93 -11.63
CA ASP A 134 3.96 11.26 -11.55
C ASP A 134 4.25 11.95 -10.21
N ALA A 135 4.26 11.19 -9.11
CA ALA A 135 4.57 11.72 -7.79
C ALA A 135 6.02 12.19 -7.66
N LEU A 136 6.98 11.51 -8.29
CA LEU A 136 8.39 11.93 -8.28
C LEU A 136 8.60 13.29 -8.98
N GLU A 137 7.70 13.70 -9.87
CA GLU A 137 7.74 15.01 -10.51
C GLU A 137 7.27 16.15 -9.58
N ILE A 138 6.49 15.85 -8.54
CA ILE A 138 5.94 16.90 -7.63
C ILE A 138 6.75 17.06 -6.34
N GLY A 139 7.68 16.14 -6.04
CA GLY A 139 8.50 16.28 -4.85
C GLY A 139 9.37 15.07 -4.52
N SER A 140 10.05 15.16 -3.38
CA SER A 140 10.93 14.10 -2.88
C SER A 140 10.16 13.15 -1.98
N TRP A 141 10.25 11.85 -2.27
CA TRP A 141 9.60 10.78 -1.54
C TRP A 141 10.62 9.80 -0.99
N ASP A 142 10.38 9.29 0.20
CA ASP A 142 11.32 8.38 0.87
C ASP A 142 11.05 6.91 0.51
N VAL A 143 9.77 6.55 0.33
CA VAL A 143 9.38 5.16 0.12
C VAL A 143 8.05 5.02 -0.63
N PHE A 144 7.96 4.07 -1.56
CA PHE A 144 6.68 3.65 -2.12
C PHE A 144 6.34 2.22 -1.68
N LEU A 145 5.15 2.04 -1.09
CA LEU A 145 4.55 0.73 -0.90
C LEU A 145 3.80 0.38 -2.17
N LEU A 146 4.43 -0.45 -3.00
CA LEU A 146 3.94 -0.85 -4.32
C LEU A 146 3.36 -2.27 -4.24
N ALA A 147 2.06 -2.41 -4.47
CA ALA A 147 1.37 -3.67 -4.33
C ALA A 147 1.16 -4.37 -5.68
N GLY A 148 1.69 -5.60 -5.80
CA GLY A 148 1.46 -6.49 -6.94
C GLY A 148 2.13 -6.10 -8.24
N ARG A 149 3.00 -5.08 -8.29
CA ARG A 149 3.69 -4.61 -9.51
C ARG A 149 5.15 -5.03 -9.61
N TYR A 150 5.73 -5.49 -8.50
CA TYR A 150 7.03 -6.15 -8.49
C TYR A 150 6.95 -7.45 -7.70
N THR A 151 6.74 -8.54 -8.39
CA THR A 151 6.54 -9.89 -7.85
C THR A 151 7.17 -10.91 -8.79
N LEU A 152 7.22 -12.18 -8.38
CA LEU A 152 7.67 -13.26 -9.26
C LEU A 152 6.81 -13.37 -10.55
N LEU A 153 5.54 -12.97 -10.50
CA LEU A 153 4.62 -12.99 -11.64
C LEU A 153 4.67 -11.72 -12.49
N GLU A 154 4.84 -10.56 -11.87
CA GLU A 154 4.81 -9.24 -12.51
C GLU A 154 6.05 -8.43 -12.15
N GLN A 155 6.70 -7.85 -13.16
CA GLN A 155 7.97 -7.14 -13.00
C GLN A 155 8.01 -5.81 -13.76
N THR A 156 6.86 -5.28 -14.16
CA THR A 156 6.76 -4.03 -14.94
C THR A 156 7.34 -2.81 -14.24
N ALA A 157 7.49 -2.85 -12.92
CA ALA A 157 8.15 -1.79 -12.16
C ALA A 157 9.65 -1.64 -12.51
N LEU A 158 10.30 -2.69 -13.05
CA LEU A 158 11.72 -2.65 -13.44
C LEU A 158 11.97 -1.78 -14.67
N ASP A 159 10.97 -1.58 -15.53
CA ASP A 159 11.14 -0.90 -16.81
C ASP A 159 11.53 0.57 -16.62
N GLU A 160 10.81 1.29 -15.76
CA GLU A 160 11.00 2.73 -15.57
C GLU A 160 11.00 3.15 -14.09
N LEU A 161 10.06 2.62 -13.28
CA LEU A 161 9.88 3.08 -11.91
C LEU A 161 11.11 2.81 -11.04
N PHE A 162 11.66 1.61 -11.05
CA PHE A 162 12.81 1.27 -10.21
C PHE A 162 14.07 2.06 -10.59
N PRO A 163 14.43 2.22 -11.87
CA PRO A 163 15.53 3.11 -12.26
C PRO A 163 15.33 4.56 -11.79
N THR A 164 14.09 5.07 -11.85
CA THR A 164 13.77 6.43 -11.42
C THR A 164 13.82 6.56 -9.89
N CYS A 165 13.26 5.60 -9.16
CA CYS A 165 13.35 5.54 -7.69
C CYS A 165 14.81 5.44 -7.21
N SER A 166 15.64 4.65 -7.87
CA SER A 166 17.07 4.55 -7.54
C SER A 166 17.79 5.89 -7.68
N LYS A 167 17.49 6.65 -8.73
CA LYS A 167 18.07 7.98 -8.95
C LYS A 167 17.60 9.02 -7.93
N SER A 168 16.34 8.94 -7.49
CA SER A 168 15.74 9.87 -6.52
C SER A 168 16.03 9.50 -5.07
N GLY A 169 16.59 8.32 -4.80
CA GLY A 169 16.81 7.82 -3.44
C GLY A 169 15.54 7.30 -2.76
N THR A 170 14.49 7.00 -3.55
CA THR A 170 13.20 6.48 -3.04
C THR A 170 13.27 4.96 -2.95
N SER A 171 13.04 4.38 -1.79
CA SER A 171 13.01 2.92 -1.60
C SER A 171 11.63 2.32 -1.90
N ILE A 172 11.57 0.99 -2.04
CA ILE A 172 10.33 0.26 -2.31
C ILE A 172 10.02 -0.69 -1.15
N ILE A 173 8.76 -0.69 -0.71
CA ILE A 173 8.16 -1.75 0.07
C ILE A 173 7.25 -2.54 -0.86
N CYS A 174 7.53 -3.83 -1.05
CA CYS A 174 6.69 -4.68 -1.90
C CYS A 174 5.48 -5.20 -1.12
N GLY A 175 4.29 -4.74 -1.50
CA GLY A 175 3.02 -5.28 -1.03
C GLY A 175 2.50 -6.38 -1.96
N GLY A 176 1.72 -7.32 -1.42
CA GLY A 176 1.04 -8.34 -2.19
C GLY A 176 1.97 -9.24 -3.03
N PRO A 177 3.06 -9.80 -2.48
CA PRO A 177 4.03 -10.62 -3.25
C PRO A 177 3.40 -11.87 -3.88
N PHE A 178 2.21 -12.25 -3.43
CA PHE A 178 1.46 -13.41 -3.94
C PHE A 178 0.42 -13.04 -5.02
N ASN A 179 0.37 -11.77 -5.52
CA ASN A 179 -0.56 -11.30 -6.55
C ASN A 179 -2.02 -11.73 -6.26
N SER A 180 -2.59 -11.22 -5.16
CA SER A 180 -3.95 -11.57 -4.70
C SER A 180 -4.15 -13.06 -4.37
N GLY A 181 -3.07 -13.84 -4.33
CA GLY A 181 -3.08 -15.24 -3.93
C GLY A 181 -2.86 -16.25 -5.06
N ILE A 182 -2.72 -15.82 -6.33
CA ILE A 182 -2.51 -16.76 -7.44
C ILE A 182 -1.20 -17.56 -7.28
N LEU A 183 -0.15 -16.98 -6.73
CA LEU A 183 1.11 -17.65 -6.46
C LEU A 183 1.08 -18.60 -5.25
N VAL A 184 -0.04 -18.64 -4.52
CA VAL A 184 -0.31 -19.59 -3.43
C VAL A 184 -1.54 -20.45 -3.71
N GLY A 185 -1.91 -20.62 -5.00
CA GLY A 185 -2.94 -21.55 -5.45
C GLY A 185 -4.37 -21.03 -5.45
N ARG A 186 -4.59 -19.71 -5.31
CA ARG A 186 -5.91 -19.09 -5.52
C ARG A 186 -6.04 -18.63 -6.96
N GLU A 187 -7.26 -18.62 -7.50
CA GLU A 187 -7.54 -18.08 -8.83
C GLU A 187 -7.90 -16.59 -8.79
N MET A 188 -7.11 -15.80 -8.04
CA MET A 188 -7.34 -14.38 -7.84
C MET A 188 -6.11 -13.58 -8.27
N TRP A 189 -6.34 -12.49 -9.04
CA TRP A 189 -5.33 -11.55 -9.49
C TRP A 189 -5.92 -10.14 -9.52
N ASN A 190 -5.17 -9.13 -9.10
CA ASN A 190 -5.64 -7.74 -8.98
C ASN A 190 -7.02 -7.61 -8.28
N TYR A 191 -7.20 -8.35 -7.19
CA TYR A 191 -8.42 -8.38 -6.36
C TYR A 191 -9.66 -8.93 -7.07
N ALA A 192 -9.53 -9.51 -8.25
CA ALA A 192 -10.60 -10.12 -9.03
C ALA A 192 -10.24 -11.56 -9.45
N LYS A 193 -11.16 -12.25 -10.13
CA LYS A 193 -10.88 -13.56 -10.74
C LYS A 193 -9.78 -13.41 -11.79
N ALA A 194 -8.76 -14.28 -11.72
CA ALA A 194 -7.63 -14.24 -12.63
C ALA A 194 -8.01 -14.61 -14.06
N PRO A 195 -7.55 -13.88 -15.09
CA PRO A 195 -7.65 -14.29 -16.48
C PRO A 195 -6.88 -15.60 -16.74
N GLN A 196 -7.30 -16.37 -17.74
CA GLN A 196 -6.68 -17.65 -18.08
C GLN A 196 -5.18 -17.53 -18.36
N THR A 197 -4.75 -16.48 -19.05
CA THR A 197 -3.33 -16.22 -19.35
C THR A 197 -2.47 -16.01 -18.10
N VAL A 198 -3.03 -15.41 -17.05
CA VAL A 198 -2.36 -15.23 -15.77
C VAL A 198 -2.26 -16.55 -15.00
N ILE A 199 -3.32 -17.37 -15.05
CA ILE A 199 -3.34 -18.72 -14.46
C ILE A 199 -2.26 -19.59 -15.13
N GLU A 200 -2.17 -19.57 -16.46
CA GLU A 200 -1.15 -20.32 -17.22
C GLU A 200 0.26 -19.89 -16.86
N LYS A 201 0.52 -18.59 -16.75
CA LYS A 201 1.82 -18.07 -16.32
C LYS A 201 2.18 -18.51 -14.89
N ALA A 202 1.22 -18.47 -13.95
CA ALA A 202 1.44 -18.94 -12.58
C ALA A 202 1.70 -20.46 -12.52
N ASN A 203 1.03 -21.23 -13.37
CA ASN A 203 1.28 -22.68 -13.49
C ASN A 203 2.67 -22.98 -14.06
N SER A 204 3.14 -22.23 -15.06
CA SER A 204 4.50 -22.36 -15.59
C SER A 204 5.55 -22.08 -14.51
N LEU A 205 5.35 -21.05 -13.69
CA LEU A 205 6.23 -20.75 -12.55
C LEU A 205 6.22 -21.89 -11.51
N ARG A 206 5.06 -22.54 -11.28
CA ARG A 206 4.96 -23.68 -10.37
C ARG A 206 5.75 -24.88 -10.88
N ILE A 207 5.64 -25.22 -12.17
CA ILE A 207 6.40 -26.31 -12.78
C ILE A 207 7.92 -26.09 -12.56
N VAL A 208 8.42 -24.88 -12.82
CA VAL A 208 9.83 -24.57 -12.58
C VAL A 208 10.20 -24.69 -11.11
N ALA A 209 9.36 -24.19 -10.18
CA ALA A 209 9.62 -24.29 -8.75
C ALA A 209 9.67 -25.76 -8.28
N ASP A 210 8.79 -26.61 -8.81
CA ASP A 210 8.71 -28.04 -8.51
C ASP A 210 9.96 -28.80 -9.00
N GLU A 211 10.56 -28.43 -10.16
CA GLU A 211 11.83 -29.02 -10.66
C GLU A 211 12.98 -28.81 -9.66
N PHE A 212 12.96 -27.71 -8.91
CA PHE A 212 13.96 -27.41 -7.89
C PHE A 212 13.53 -27.81 -6.47
N ASN A 213 12.39 -28.48 -6.31
CA ASN A 213 11.81 -28.82 -5.01
C ASN A 213 11.60 -27.60 -4.08
N ILE A 214 11.22 -26.45 -4.65
CA ILE A 214 10.98 -25.22 -3.93
C ILE A 214 9.47 -24.90 -3.94
N PRO A 215 8.82 -24.70 -2.79
CA PRO A 215 7.44 -24.21 -2.78
C PRO A 215 7.33 -22.86 -3.52
N LEU A 216 6.40 -22.75 -4.48
CA LEU A 216 6.21 -21.50 -5.23
C LEU A 216 5.96 -20.30 -4.30
N ALA A 217 5.26 -20.48 -3.20
CA ALA A 217 5.04 -19.46 -2.19
C ALA A 217 6.35 -18.93 -1.58
N ALA A 218 7.34 -19.83 -1.34
CA ALA A 218 8.64 -19.43 -0.80
C ALA A 218 9.44 -18.62 -1.85
N ALA A 219 9.44 -19.06 -3.09
CA ALA A 219 10.07 -18.32 -4.19
C ALA A 219 9.42 -16.94 -4.37
N ALA A 220 8.08 -16.87 -4.38
CA ALA A 220 7.34 -15.63 -4.53
C ALA A 220 7.59 -14.64 -3.38
N LEU A 221 7.76 -15.12 -2.15
CA LEU A 221 8.04 -14.27 -0.99
C LEU A 221 9.46 -13.71 -1.02
N GLN A 222 10.44 -14.51 -1.46
CA GLN A 222 11.86 -14.12 -1.47
C GLN A 222 12.25 -13.32 -2.70
N PHE A 223 11.59 -13.52 -3.84
CA PHE A 223 11.92 -12.86 -5.10
C PHE A 223 12.08 -11.34 -4.98
N PRO A 224 11.13 -10.58 -4.38
CA PRO A 224 11.28 -9.14 -4.31
C PRO A 224 12.49 -8.68 -3.48
N GLN A 225 12.91 -9.46 -2.50
CA GLN A 225 14.05 -9.12 -1.62
C GLN A 225 15.40 -9.20 -2.34
N ALA A 226 15.47 -9.84 -3.50
CA ALA A 226 16.70 -9.91 -4.29
C ALA A 226 17.09 -8.57 -4.95
N ASN A 227 16.19 -7.59 -4.96
CA ASN A 227 16.49 -6.26 -5.50
C ASN A 227 16.84 -5.29 -4.36
N GLU A 228 17.99 -4.63 -4.46
CA GLU A 228 18.53 -3.73 -3.42
C GLU A 228 17.65 -2.52 -3.12
N LEU A 229 16.78 -2.11 -4.06
CA LEU A 229 15.83 -1.02 -3.87
C LEU A 229 14.67 -1.41 -2.93
N VAL A 230 14.44 -2.72 -2.77
CA VAL A 230 13.35 -3.25 -1.94
C VAL A 230 13.78 -3.32 -0.46
N SER A 231 13.28 -2.40 0.33
CA SER A 231 13.58 -2.33 1.77
C SER A 231 12.79 -3.32 2.62
N SER A 232 11.61 -3.77 2.16
CA SER A 232 10.76 -4.72 2.88
C SER A 232 9.72 -5.36 1.98
N VAL A 233 9.19 -6.53 2.41
CA VAL A 233 8.08 -7.24 1.75
C VAL A 233 6.95 -7.47 2.74
N ILE A 234 5.72 -7.14 2.34
CA ILE A 234 4.50 -7.29 3.17
C ILE A 234 3.62 -8.39 2.58
N PRO A 235 3.66 -9.63 3.10
CA PRO A 235 2.94 -10.78 2.54
C PRO A 235 1.44 -10.79 2.83
N GLY A 236 0.97 -10.09 3.85
CA GLY A 236 -0.44 -10.07 4.24
C GLY A 236 -0.94 -11.42 4.78
N PRO A 237 -0.34 -11.98 5.84
CA PRO A 237 -0.78 -13.26 6.41
C PRO A 237 -2.21 -13.16 6.94
N ARG A 238 -2.98 -14.27 6.85
CA ARG A 238 -4.38 -14.35 7.30
C ARG A 238 -4.58 -15.26 8.50
N SER A 239 -3.59 -16.07 8.84
CA SER A 239 -3.58 -16.97 9.99
C SER A 239 -2.25 -16.89 10.72
N LYS A 240 -2.15 -17.60 11.84
CA LYS A 240 -0.90 -17.74 12.61
C LYS A 240 0.01 -18.84 12.07
N ASP A 241 -0.55 -19.68 11.20
CA ASP A 241 0.11 -20.87 10.65
C ASP A 241 0.92 -20.53 9.39
#